data_2bc4653d5f5944654136bffe5dd79081
#
_entry.id   2bc4653d5f5944654136bffe5dd79081
#
_cell.length_a   1.000
_cell.length_b   1.000
_cell.length_c   1.000
_cell.angle_alpha   90.00
_cell.angle_beta   90.00
_cell.angle_gamma   90.00
#
_symmetry.space_group_name_H-M   'P 1'
#
loop_
_entity.id
_entity.type
_entity.pdbx_description
1 polymer ?
#
loop_
_entity_poly.entity_id
_entity_poly.type
_entity_poly.pdbx_seq_one_letter_code
_entity_poly.pdbx_strand_id
1 'polypeptide(L)'
;TVGNTRGQLAINGYPAALKAVPDLGTTVSPSQLLEWKKQGYNLILLPAGGVSGTLYDLCDRHGFYVVEQAPINTSRSGMSRRKGGNPTNDPAWQAAYIARIEESYHTTKLHPCVVAFSLAEDSANGINLYEGYLHLKGLEKERPVLYPDAGGEWNSDKLRLSAEQ
;
A
#
# COMPACT_ATOMS: atom_id res chain seq x y z
N THR A 1 17.31 -5.61 2.25
CA THR A 1 16.38 -5.49 3.37
C THR A 1 15.61 -4.17 3.30
N VAL A 2 14.37 -4.19 3.76
CA VAL A 2 13.49 -3.03 3.85
C VAL A 2 13.09 -2.87 5.31
N GLY A 3 13.14 -1.66 5.82
CA GLY A 3 12.75 -1.37 7.19
C GLY A 3 12.15 0.02 7.34
N ASN A 4 11.65 0.30 8.53
CA ASN A 4 11.12 1.60 8.91
C ASN A 4 11.94 2.12 10.08
N THR A 5 12.68 3.19 9.86
CA THR A 5 13.51 3.81 10.89
C THR A 5 12.98 5.21 11.17
N ARG A 6 12.40 5.40 12.36
CA ARG A 6 11.85 6.69 12.82
C ARG A 6 10.82 7.31 11.85
N GLY A 7 9.97 6.47 11.26
CA GLY A 7 8.96 6.92 10.31
C GLY A 7 9.48 7.22 8.90
N GLN A 8 10.68 6.75 8.59
CA GLN A 8 11.29 6.87 7.26
C GLN A 8 11.64 5.48 6.72
N LEU A 9 11.31 5.24 5.45
CA LEU A 9 11.66 3.98 4.79
C LEU A 9 13.19 3.87 4.67
N ALA A 10 13.71 2.73 5.07
CA ALA A 10 15.13 2.41 4.91
C ALA A 10 15.29 1.20 3.99
N ILE A 11 16.18 1.32 3.01
CA ILE A 11 16.56 0.25 2.10
C ILE A 11 18.01 -0.13 2.40
N ASN A 12 18.21 -1.39 2.76
CA ASN A 12 19.53 -1.90 3.16
C ASN A 12 20.20 -1.06 4.26
N GLY A 13 19.39 -0.54 5.19
CA GLY A 13 19.85 0.28 6.30
C GLY A 13 20.03 1.77 6.00
N TYR A 14 19.82 2.21 4.77
CA TYR A 14 19.96 3.62 4.38
C TYR A 14 18.59 4.26 4.15
N PRO A 15 18.39 5.50 4.61
CA PRO A 15 17.15 6.22 4.33
C PRO A 15 16.90 6.34 2.83
N ALA A 16 15.70 6.02 2.39
CA ALA A 16 15.30 6.14 0.99
C ALA A 16 14.69 7.52 0.73
N ALA A 17 15.22 8.21 -0.28
CA ALA A 17 14.62 9.44 -0.80
C ALA A 17 13.52 9.04 -1.81
N LEU A 18 12.26 9.24 -1.43
CA LEU A 18 11.10 8.79 -2.21
C LEU A 18 10.41 9.96 -2.92
N LYS A 19 10.11 9.77 -4.21
CA LYS A 19 9.32 10.69 -4.99
C LYS A 19 8.24 9.89 -5.73
N ALA A 20 6.99 10.04 -5.31
CA ALA A 20 5.87 9.28 -5.85
C ALA A 20 5.41 9.82 -7.20
N VAL A 21 5.10 8.92 -8.12
CA VAL A 21 4.45 9.25 -9.39
C VAL A 21 3.08 9.86 -9.11
N PRO A 22 2.76 11.06 -9.66
CA PRO A 22 1.52 11.77 -9.30
C PRO A 22 0.25 11.16 -9.92
N ASP A 23 0.35 10.57 -11.11
CA ASP A 23 -0.77 9.96 -11.80
C ASP A 23 -0.31 8.72 -12.56
N LEU A 24 -0.75 7.55 -12.09
CA LEU A 24 -0.31 6.27 -12.62
C LEU A 24 -1.07 5.84 -13.88
N GLY A 25 -2.34 6.21 -14.02
CA GLY A 25 -3.20 5.67 -15.06
C GLY A 25 -3.54 4.19 -14.83
N THR A 26 -4.10 3.54 -15.84
CA THR A 26 -4.52 2.12 -15.77
C THR A 26 -3.48 1.14 -16.29
N THR A 27 -2.57 1.62 -17.12
CA THR A 27 -1.47 0.83 -17.70
C THR A 27 -0.19 1.64 -17.67
N VAL A 28 0.93 0.95 -17.48
CA VAL A 28 2.26 1.57 -17.46
C VAL A 28 3.16 0.86 -18.46
N SER A 29 3.68 1.62 -19.42
CA SER A 29 4.65 1.10 -20.40
C SER A 29 6.08 1.25 -19.88
N PRO A 30 7.03 0.46 -20.40
CA PRO A 30 8.44 0.63 -20.08
C PRO A 30 8.97 2.04 -20.39
N SER A 31 8.51 2.65 -21.48
CA SER A 31 8.91 4.01 -21.86
C SER A 31 8.41 5.05 -20.85
N GLN A 32 7.22 4.86 -20.31
CA GLN A 32 6.67 5.74 -19.28
C GLN A 32 7.49 5.66 -17.98
N LEU A 33 7.89 4.46 -17.57
CA LEU A 33 8.76 4.29 -16.40
C LEU A 33 10.11 5.00 -16.59
N LEU A 34 10.71 4.86 -17.76
CA LEU A 34 11.97 5.54 -18.07
C LEU A 34 11.84 7.05 -18.03
N GLU A 35 10.74 7.59 -18.54
CA GLU A 35 10.48 9.03 -18.50
C GLU A 35 10.31 9.53 -17.06
N TRP A 36 9.54 8.83 -16.24
CA TRP A 36 9.41 9.17 -14.81
C TRP A 36 10.75 9.10 -14.09
N LYS A 37 11.55 8.09 -14.40
CA LYS A 37 12.88 7.96 -13.79
C LYS A 37 13.79 9.15 -14.11
N LYS A 38 13.77 9.63 -15.35
CA LYS A 38 14.50 10.85 -15.74
C LYS A 38 14.07 12.08 -14.96
N GLN A 39 12.79 12.14 -14.58
CA GLN A 39 12.22 13.23 -13.78
C GLN A 39 12.46 13.05 -12.28
N GLY A 40 13.14 11.98 -11.87
CA GLY A 40 13.47 11.72 -10.47
C GLY A 40 12.40 10.93 -9.69
N TYR A 41 11.34 10.49 -10.33
CA TYR A 41 10.34 9.63 -9.68
C TYR A 41 10.89 8.21 -9.45
N ASN A 42 10.57 7.63 -8.30
CA ASN A 42 11.04 6.29 -7.93
C ASN A 42 10.04 5.46 -7.12
N LEU A 43 8.85 5.98 -6.85
CA LEU A 43 7.83 5.32 -6.03
C LEU A 43 6.50 5.28 -6.76
N ILE A 44 5.87 4.12 -6.74
CA ILE A 44 4.53 3.91 -7.27
C ILE A 44 3.60 3.51 -6.12
N LEU A 45 2.55 4.31 -5.92
CA LEU A 45 1.47 4.02 -4.99
C LEU A 45 0.32 3.40 -5.80
N LEU A 46 0.09 2.10 -5.64
CA LEU A 46 -0.94 1.39 -6.41
C LEU A 46 -2.34 1.75 -5.93
N PRO A 47 -3.29 1.95 -6.85
CA PRO A 47 -4.70 2.11 -6.50
C PRO A 47 -5.35 0.76 -6.20
N ALA A 48 -6.51 0.78 -5.52
CA ALA A 48 -7.27 -0.43 -5.21
C ALA A 48 -7.74 -1.20 -6.44
N GLY A 49 -7.94 -0.51 -7.58
CA GLY A 49 -8.28 -1.13 -8.85
C GLY A 49 -7.14 -1.88 -9.52
N GLY A 50 -5.94 -1.75 -9.00
CA GLY A 50 -4.75 -2.39 -9.54
C GLY A 50 -4.24 -1.76 -10.85
N VAL A 51 -3.18 -2.36 -11.36
CA VAL A 51 -2.56 -2.02 -12.66
C VAL A 51 -2.15 -3.34 -13.30
N SER A 52 -1.79 -3.32 -14.59
CA SER A 52 -1.33 -4.50 -15.32
C SER A 52 -0.29 -5.31 -14.56
N GLY A 53 -0.42 -6.64 -14.56
CA GLY A 53 0.45 -7.57 -13.81
C GLY A 53 1.93 -7.53 -14.21
N THR A 54 2.27 -6.97 -15.37
CA THR A 54 3.66 -6.79 -15.80
C THR A 54 4.38 -5.66 -15.06
N LEU A 55 3.64 -4.82 -14.34
CA LEU A 55 4.21 -3.66 -13.64
C LEU A 55 5.27 -4.06 -12.62
N TYR A 56 5.05 -5.12 -11.85
CA TYR A 56 6.00 -5.55 -10.82
C TYR A 56 7.34 -5.94 -11.42
N ASP A 57 7.33 -6.71 -12.51
CA ASP A 57 8.56 -7.09 -13.21
C ASP A 57 9.30 -5.88 -13.78
N LEU A 58 8.56 -4.91 -14.32
CA LEU A 58 9.12 -3.66 -14.81
C LEU A 58 9.74 -2.84 -13.68
N CYS A 59 9.07 -2.75 -12.54
CA CYS A 59 9.58 -2.04 -11.37
C CYS A 59 10.81 -2.72 -10.77
N ASP A 60 10.80 -4.05 -10.68
CA ASP A 60 11.97 -4.83 -10.26
C ASP A 60 13.18 -4.55 -11.16
N ARG A 61 12.94 -4.50 -12.46
CA ARG A 61 13.98 -4.31 -13.46
C ARG A 61 14.52 -2.89 -13.52
N HIS A 62 13.64 -1.90 -13.37
CA HIS A 62 13.99 -0.48 -13.55
C HIS A 62 14.24 0.27 -12.25
N GLY A 63 14.15 -0.39 -11.10
CA GLY A 63 14.48 0.22 -9.82
C GLY A 63 13.43 1.16 -9.27
N PHE A 64 12.14 0.92 -9.55
CA PHE A 64 11.04 1.60 -8.87
C PHE A 64 10.64 0.84 -7.61
N TYR A 65 10.31 1.57 -6.55
CA TYR A 65 9.67 1.02 -5.37
C TYR A 65 8.15 1.06 -5.52
N VAL A 66 7.48 0.05 -4.96
CA VAL A 66 6.02 -0.08 -5.05
C VAL A 66 5.43 -0.22 -3.65
N VAL A 67 4.40 0.56 -3.38
CA VAL A 67 3.49 0.30 -2.26
C VAL A 67 2.32 -0.51 -2.82
N GLU A 68 2.24 -1.78 -2.42
CA GLU A 68 1.15 -2.67 -2.81
C GLU A 68 -0.15 -2.22 -2.15
N GLN A 69 -1.24 -2.28 -2.88
CA GLN A 69 -2.57 -1.91 -2.39
C GLN A 69 -3.50 -3.11 -2.45
N ALA A 70 -4.03 -3.52 -1.30
CA ALA A 70 -5.11 -4.51 -1.29
C ALA A 70 -6.32 -3.97 -2.05
N PRO A 71 -7.06 -4.83 -2.78
CA PRO A 71 -8.19 -4.40 -3.63
C PRO A 71 -9.43 -4.09 -2.78
N ILE A 72 -9.32 -3.09 -1.91
CA ILE A 72 -10.38 -2.62 -1.02
C ILE A 72 -10.55 -1.12 -1.19
N ASN A 73 -11.72 -0.71 -1.66
CA ASN A 73 -12.17 0.67 -1.66
C ASN A 73 -13.68 0.68 -1.46
N THR A 74 -14.12 1.16 -0.31
CA THR A 74 -15.54 1.18 0.07
C THR A 74 -16.11 2.60 0.14
N SER A 75 -15.49 3.55 -0.55
CA SER A 75 -15.92 4.95 -0.58
C SER A 75 -17.38 5.15 -1.01
N ARG A 76 -17.88 4.28 -1.91
CA ARG A 76 -19.27 4.32 -2.37
C ARG A 76 -20.30 4.05 -1.28
N SER A 77 -19.89 3.41 -0.18
CA SER A 77 -20.77 3.11 0.97
C SER A 77 -20.77 4.23 2.01
N GLY A 78 -20.16 5.38 1.71
CA GLY A 78 -19.99 6.47 2.65
C GLY A 78 -18.92 6.18 3.69
N MET A 79 -18.73 7.11 4.63
CA MET A 79 -17.62 7.09 5.58
C MET A 79 -18.11 6.82 7.03
N SER A 80 -19.32 6.26 7.18
CA SER A 80 -19.88 6.00 8.51
C SER A 80 -19.09 4.93 9.26
N ARG A 81 -18.73 5.23 10.48
CA ARG A 81 -18.04 4.30 11.39
C ARG A 81 -19.01 3.50 12.27
N ARG A 82 -20.32 3.65 12.07
CA ARG A 82 -21.32 2.86 12.80
C ARG A 82 -21.28 1.40 12.33
N LYS A 83 -21.55 0.49 13.27
CA LYS A 83 -21.75 -0.92 12.96
C LYS A 83 -22.83 -1.07 11.88
N GLY A 84 -22.51 -1.80 10.80
CA GLY A 84 -23.42 -1.95 9.68
C GLY A 84 -23.50 -0.75 8.71
N GLY A 85 -22.70 0.30 8.93
CA GLY A 85 -22.53 1.41 8.01
C GLY A 85 -21.60 1.06 6.85
N ASN A 86 -20.41 1.70 6.80
CA ASN A 86 -19.39 1.28 5.83
C ASN A 86 -18.99 -0.19 6.11
N PRO A 87 -18.79 -1.03 5.07
CA PRO A 87 -18.37 -2.43 5.22
C PRO A 87 -17.15 -2.63 6.14
N THR A 88 -16.26 -1.66 6.22
CA THR A 88 -15.11 -1.68 7.15
C THR A 88 -15.52 -1.85 8.62
N ASN A 89 -16.72 -1.41 8.98
CA ASN A 89 -17.27 -1.51 10.34
C ASN A 89 -18.35 -2.58 10.48
N ASP A 90 -18.53 -3.40 9.47
CA ASP A 90 -19.47 -4.52 9.51
C ASP A 90 -18.72 -5.84 9.70
N PRO A 91 -18.88 -6.50 10.87
CA PRO A 91 -18.18 -7.77 11.13
C PRO A 91 -18.48 -8.88 10.11
N ALA A 92 -19.61 -8.82 9.41
CA ALA A 92 -19.95 -9.78 8.37
C ALA A 92 -18.97 -9.73 7.18
N TRP A 93 -18.28 -8.60 6.97
CA TRP A 93 -17.31 -8.42 5.90
C TRP A 93 -15.87 -8.74 6.31
N GLN A 94 -15.61 -9.06 7.56
CA GLN A 94 -14.24 -9.26 8.07
C GLN A 94 -13.48 -10.31 7.27
N ALA A 95 -14.07 -11.46 7.03
CA ALA A 95 -13.43 -12.54 6.29
C ALA A 95 -13.03 -12.11 4.86
N ALA A 96 -13.88 -11.32 4.21
CA ALA A 96 -13.61 -10.80 2.86
C ALA A 96 -12.43 -9.82 2.88
N TYR A 97 -12.35 -8.94 3.89
CA TYR A 97 -11.22 -8.01 4.06
C TYR A 97 -9.91 -8.76 4.27
N ILE A 98 -9.90 -9.70 5.19
CA ILE A 98 -8.72 -10.53 5.48
C ILE A 98 -8.26 -11.29 4.23
N ALA A 99 -9.20 -11.92 3.50
CA ALA A 99 -8.88 -12.67 2.30
C ALA A 99 -8.23 -11.79 1.22
N ARG A 100 -8.75 -10.59 0.99
CA ARG A 100 -8.20 -9.64 0.00
C ARG A 100 -6.82 -9.12 0.39
N ILE A 101 -6.62 -8.81 1.67
CA ILE A 101 -5.33 -8.37 2.19
C ILE A 101 -4.29 -9.48 2.06
N GLU A 102 -4.64 -10.70 2.46
CA GLU A 102 -3.75 -11.86 2.35
C GLU A 102 -3.38 -12.21 0.92
N GLU A 103 -4.36 -12.23 0.02
CA GLU A 103 -4.12 -12.52 -1.39
C GLU A 103 -3.18 -11.49 -2.02
N SER A 104 -3.44 -10.22 -1.80
CA SER A 104 -2.57 -9.13 -2.25
C SER A 104 -1.13 -9.30 -1.74
N TYR A 105 -0.98 -9.62 -0.46
CA TYR A 105 0.31 -9.88 0.16
C TYR A 105 1.03 -11.08 -0.48
N HIS A 106 0.39 -12.24 -0.53
CA HIS A 106 1.02 -13.47 -1.01
C HIS A 106 1.37 -13.44 -2.49
N THR A 107 0.60 -12.73 -3.31
CA THR A 107 0.89 -12.62 -4.75
C THR A 107 2.07 -11.70 -5.06
N THR A 108 2.41 -10.77 -4.17
CA THR A 108 3.41 -9.73 -4.46
C THR A 108 4.62 -9.72 -3.53
N LYS A 109 4.57 -10.43 -2.42
CA LYS A 109 5.60 -10.40 -1.36
C LYS A 109 7.02 -10.75 -1.84
N LEU A 110 7.15 -11.52 -2.92
CA LEU A 110 8.46 -11.94 -3.45
C LEU A 110 9.05 -10.95 -4.45
N HIS A 111 8.32 -9.93 -4.87
CA HIS A 111 8.86 -8.89 -5.73
C HIS A 111 9.75 -7.93 -4.91
N PRO A 112 11.04 -7.80 -5.26
CA PRO A 112 11.95 -6.89 -4.54
C PRO A 112 11.49 -5.43 -4.56
N CYS A 113 10.74 -5.02 -5.57
CA CYS A 113 10.25 -3.64 -5.70
C CYS A 113 9.17 -3.30 -4.65
N VAL A 114 8.46 -4.29 -4.09
CA VAL A 114 7.41 -4.06 -3.10
C VAL A 114 8.04 -3.76 -1.74
N VAL A 115 7.90 -2.53 -1.28
CA VAL A 115 8.54 -2.03 -0.06
C VAL A 115 7.58 -1.79 1.09
N ALA A 116 6.28 -1.77 0.82
CA ALA A 116 5.23 -1.59 1.83
C ALA A 116 3.90 -2.14 1.31
N PHE A 117 2.99 -2.41 2.24
CA PHE A 117 1.65 -2.92 1.95
C PHE A 117 0.59 -1.99 2.52
N SER A 118 -0.31 -1.50 1.68
CA SER A 118 -1.47 -0.71 2.09
C SER A 118 -2.71 -1.59 2.21
N LEU A 119 -3.46 -1.42 3.30
CA LEU A 119 -4.61 -2.26 3.63
C LEU A 119 -5.85 -1.93 2.80
N ALA A 120 -6.03 -0.67 2.45
CA ALA A 120 -7.22 -0.19 1.76
C ALA A 120 -7.02 1.22 1.23
N GLU A 121 -7.95 1.66 0.41
CA GLU A 121 -8.06 3.01 -0.13
C GLU A 121 -9.47 3.54 0.16
N ASP A 122 -9.60 4.73 0.75
CA ASP A 122 -10.88 5.44 0.98
C ASP A 122 -11.99 4.56 1.57
N SER A 123 -11.73 3.88 2.68
CA SER A 123 -12.62 2.87 3.22
C SER A 123 -13.08 3.15 4.64
N ALA A 124 -13.16 4.42 5.05
CA ALA A 124 -13.38 4.81 6.44
C ALA A 124 -12.34 4.15 7.36
N ASN A 125 -12.63 3.97 8.62
CA ASN A 125 -11.77 3.17 9.50
C ASN A 125 -12.61 2.41 10.52
N GLY A 126 -12.13 1.25 10.94
CA GLY A 126 -12.79 0.43 11.92
C GLY A 126 -12.31 -1.00 11.99
N ILE A 127 -13.15 -1.85 12.58
CA ILE A 127 -12.77 -3.19 13.04
C ILE A 127 -12.09 -4.06 11.95
N ASN A 128 -12.60 -4.05 10.73
CA ASN A 128 -12.05 -4.92 9.68
C ASN A 128 -10.66 -4.50 9.23
N LEU A 129 -10.34 -3.20 9.31
CA LEU A 129 -8.99 -2.71 9.02
C LEU A 129 -8.06 -2.84 10.25
N TYR A 130 -8.59 -2.78 11.47
CA TYR A 130 -7.79 -3.10 12.66
C TYR A 130 -7.37 -4.56 12.66
N GLU A 131 -8.29 -5.48 12.41
CA GLU A 131 -8.00 -6.90 12.30
C GLU A 131 -7.10 -7.20 11.09
N GLY A 132 -7.33 -6.53 9.96
CA GLY A 132 -6.47 -6.64 8.79
C GLY A 132 -5.03 -6.21 9.06
N TYR A 133 -4.84 -5.14 9.79
CA TYR A 133 -3.52 -4.67 10.22
C TYR A 133 -2.81 -5.71 11.08
N LEU A 134 -3.47 -6.21 12.12
CA LEU A 134 -2.89 -7.22 13.01
C LEU A 134 -2.56 -8.51 12.25
N HIS A 135 -3.45 -8.92 11.36
CA HIS A 135 -3.25 -10.12 10.55
C HIS A 135 -2.00 -10.00 9.66
N LEU A 136 -1.90 -8.90 8.93
CA LEU A 136 -0.76 -8.69 8.03
C LEU A 136 0.56 -8.46 8.79
N LYS A 137 0.54 -7.79 9.93
CA LYS A 137 1.72 -7.67 10.82
C LYS A 137 2.17 -9.03 11.36
N GLY A 138 1.25 -9.98 11.49
CA GLY A 138 1.57 -11.36 11.84
C GLY A 138 2.33 -12.09 10.75
N LEU A 139 2.09 -11.77 9.48
CA LEU A 139 2.72 -12.37 8.30
C LEU A 139 4.00 -11.64 7.88
N GLU A 140 3.97 -10.32 7.85
CA GLU A 140 5.08 -9.47 7.40
C GLU A 140 5.80 -8.85 8.60
N LYS A 141 7.07 -9.20 8.78
CA LYS A 141 7.85 -8.76 9.95
C LYS A 141 8.81 -7.61 9.67
N GLU A 142 9.07 -7.29 8.40
CA GLU A 142 10.08 -6.32 8.02
C GLU A 142 9.50 -5.07 7.35
N ARG A 143 8.63 -5.26 6.35
CA ARG A 143 8.09 -4.16 5.56
C ARG A 143 6.91 -3.49 6.26
N PRO A 144 6.77 -2.16 6.11
CA PRO A 144 5.65 -1.44 6.70
C PRO A 144 4.29 -1.89 6.19
N VAL A 145 3.31 -1.87 7.08
CA VAL A 145 1.89 -2.04 6.79
C VAL A 145 1.20 -0.71 7.03
N LEU A 146 0.54 -0.19 6.01
CA LEU A 146 0.01 1.16 5.98
C LEU A 146 -1.50 1.16 5.78
N TYR A 147 -2.16 2.12 6.40
CA TYR A 147 -3.46 2.59 5.98
C TYR A 147 -3.45 4.13 6.01
N PRO A 148 -3.28 4.81 4.85
CA PRO A 148 -3.13 6.27 4.80
C PRO A 148 -4.31 7.03 5.43
N ASP A 149 -5.52 6.48 5.32
CA ASP A 149 -6.74 7.10 5.84
C ASP A 149 -7.06 6.70 7.30
N ALA A 150 -6.11 6.13 8.02
CA ALA A 150 -6.30 5.73 9.42
C ALA A 150 -6.52 6.92 10.36
N GLY A 151 -6.21 8.15 9.93
CA GLY A 151 -6.44 9.34 10.74
C GLY A 151 -5.60 9.42 12.02
N GLY A 152 -4.39 8.84 11.98
CA GLY A 152 -3.50 8.79 13.13
C GLY A 152 -3.78 7.65 14.11
N GLU A 153 -4.73 6.77 13.79
CA GLU A 153 -5.03 5.59 14.61
C GLU A 153 -3.91 4.53 14.48
N TRP A 154 -3.90 3.57 15.40
CA TRP A 154 -2.80 2.62 15.56
C TRP A 154 -2.70 1.55 14.46
N ASN A 155 -3.72 1.39 13.62
CA ASN A 155 -3.78 0.38 12.56
C ASN A 155 -3.08 0.80 11.26
N SER A 156 -2.06 1.59 11.39
CA SER A 156 -1.13 1.93 10.31
C SER A 156 0.24 2.20 10.89
N ASP A 157 1.27 1.62 10.29
CA ASP A 157 2.64 2.00 10.64
C ASP A 157 2.87 3.47 10.26
N LYS A 158 3.65 4.17 11.05
CA LYS A 158 4.00 5.56 10.77
C LYS A 158 5.15 5.59 9.78
N LEU A 159 4.86 6.01 8.56
CA LEU A 159 5.83 6.10 7.48
C LEU A 159 5.56 7.33 6.62
N ARG A 160 6.61 8.10 6.33
CA ARG A 160 6.55 9.19 5.36
C ARG A 160 6.91 8.65 3.98
N LEU A 161 5.99 8.76 3.04
CA LEU A 161 6.17 8.33 1.65
C LEU A 161 6.53 9.47 0.70
N SER A 162 6.53 10.71 1.17
CA SER A 162 6.94 11.88 0.38
C SER A 162 8.08 12.61 1.06
N ALA A 163 8.99 13.13 0.25
CA ALA A 163 10.07 13.99 0.69
C ALA A 163 9.61 15.45 0.92
N GLU A 164 8.31 15.72 0.84
CA GLU A 164 7.79 17.05 1.05
C GLU A 164 7.67 17.36 2.54
N GLN A 165 8.47 18.24 2.90
CA GLN A 165 8.53 19.24 3.96
C GLN A 165 9.73 19.20 4.82
#